data_475b191c1c9cfceeec421189b334ee62
#
_entry.id   475b191c1c9cfceeec421189b334ee62
#
_cell.length_a   1.000
_cell.length_b   1.000
_cell.length_c   1.000
_cell.angle_alpha   90.00
_cell.angle_beta   90.00
_cell.angle_gamma   90.00
#
_symmetry.space_group_name_H-M   'P 1'
#
loop_
_entity.id
_entity.type
_entity.pdbx_description
1 polymer ?
#
loop_
_entity_poly.entity_id
_entity_poly.type
_entity_poly.pdbx_seq_one_letter_code
_entity_poly.pdbx_strand_id
1 'polypeptide(L)'
;HILGFVGGADHEGKEGIESVMDSKLTGTRGWRVTETNTKGREVVSLRHQDVAARNGLNARLTIDSRVQHIVETELGKAMIKHRPQGATAVVVRPSTGEIIAMANRPDFDPNHPGDFPAGHRRNRAVTDIAEPGSTFKAVTVAAALNERQVNLETVFDCERGSFSYGGRRL
;
A
#
# COMPACT_ATOMS: atom_id res chain seq x y z
N HIS A 1 1.69 2.42 -4.31
CA HIS A 1 0.41 2.77 -3.67
C HIS A 1 0.52 2.93 -2.15
N ILE A 2 1.35 2.13 -1.45
CA ILE A 2 1.53 2.26 0.01
C ILE A 2 2.43 3.46 0.33
N LEU A 3 3.56 3.56 -0.31
CA LEU A 3 4.52 4.64 -0.06
C LEU A 3 3.89 6.01 -0.34
N GLY A 4 3.16 6.12 -1.44
CA GLY A 4 2.68 7.40 -1.93
C GLY A 4 3.76 8.15 -2.69
N PHE A 5 3.65 9.46 -2.74
CA PHE A 5 4.62 10.34 -3.38
C PHE A 5 4.60 11.72 -2.76
N VAL A 6 5.66 12.46 -2.99
CA VAL A 6 5.79 13.87 -2.63
C VAL A 6 5.56 14.76 -3.85
N GLY A 7 5.14 15.98 -3.65
CA GLY A 7 4.89 16.93 -4.73
C GLY A 7 4.90 18.38 -4.25
N GLY A 8 4.85 19.29 -5.23
CA GLY A 8 4.94 20.73 -4.98
C GLY A 8 6.37 21.23 -4.74
N ALA A 9 6.55 22.54 -4.67
CA ALA A 9 7.86 23.17 -4.48
C ALA A 9 8.50 22.83 -3.12
N ASP A 10 7.68 22.49 -2.13
CA ASP A 10 8.11 22.18 -0.76
C ASP A 10 8.28 20.68 -0.50
N HIS A 11 8.12 19.84 -1.49
CA HIS A 11 8.22 18.37 -1.38
C HIS A 11 7.28 17.80 -0.30
N GLU A 12 6.05 18.30 -0.22
CA GLU A 12 5.04 17.79 0.70
C GLU A 12 4.56 16.40 0.30
N GLY A 13 4.30 15.54 1.27
CA GLY A 13 3.66 14.25 1.05
C GLY A 13 2.23 14.40 0.56
N LYS A 14 1.91 13.86 -0.62
CA LYS A 14 0.59 14.01 -1.26
C LYS A 14 -0.30 12.79 -1.07
N GLU A 15 0.25 11.61 -1.07
CA GLU A 15 -0.49 10.34 -0.91
C GLU A 15 0.32 9.34 -0.07
N GLY A 16 -0.35 8.30 0.43
CA GLY A 16 0.26 7.17 1.12
C GLY A 16 0.99 7.54 2.43
N ILE A 17 2.03 6.80 2.74
CA ILE A 17 2.88 7.01 3.93
C ILE A 17 3.54 8.39 3.90
N GLU A 18 3.96 8.86 2.73
CA GLU A 18 4.54 10.19 2.56
C GLU A 18 3.59 11.27 3.08
N SER A 19 2.29 11.18 2.78
CA SER A 19 1.28 12.13 3.25
C SER A 19 0.97 11.95 4.74
N VAL A 20 0.73 10.72 5.18
CA VAL A 20 0.31 10.43 6.57
C VAL A 20 1.41 10.78 7.57
N MET A 21 2.67 10.59 7.19
CA MET A 21 3.83 10.81 8.05
C MET A 21 4.64 12.06 7.66
N ASP A 22 4.13 12.90 6.80
CA ASP A 22 4.84 14.06 6.25
C ASP A 22 5.53 14.88 7.35
N SER A 23 4.82 15.26 8.40
CA SER A 23 5.36 16.03 9.52
C SER A 23 6.52 15.36 10.29
N LYS A 24 6.68 14.05 10.14
CA LYS A 24 7.75 13.27 10.77
C LYS A 24 8.89 12.98 9.79
N LEU A 25 8.56 12.78 8.52
CA LEU A 25 9.54 12.50 7.46
C LEU A 25 10.21 13.78 6.98
N THR A 26 9.49 14.88 6.93
CA THR A 26 10.03 16.20 6.59
C THR A 26 10.94 16.67 7.71
N GLY A 27 12.21 16.89 7.38
CA GLY A 27 13.18 17.46 8.31
C GLY A 27 12.95 18.96 8.55
N THR A 28 13.86 19.56 9.23
CA THR A 28 13.89 21.03 9.42
C THR A 28 14.89 21.61 8.43
N ARG A 29 14.44 22.57 7.60
CA ARG A 29 15.33 23.27 6.67
C ARG A 29 16.37 24.07 7.44
N GLY A 30 17.63 23.93 7.05
CA GLY A 30 18.67 24.85 7.47
C GLY A 30 18.52 26.17 6.76
N TRP A 31 19.05 27.19 7.36
CA TRP A 31 19.13 28.52 6.73
C TRP A 31 20.46 29.18 7.04
N ARG A 32 20.86 30.12 6.19
CA ARG A 32 22.14 30.79 6.30
C ARG A 32 21.96 32.25 5.92
N VAL A 33 22.54 33.12 6.73
CA VAL A 33 22.69 34.53 6.41
C VAL A 33 24.14 34.79 6.07
N THR A 34 24.37 35.20 4.82
CA THR A 34 25.71 35.45 4.29
C THR A 34 25.70 36.65 3.35
N GLU A 35 26.84 37.26 3.13
CA GLU A 35 27.00 38.27 2.09
C GLU A 35 27.46 37.63 0.79
N THR A 36 27.07 38.22 -0.32
CA THR A 36 27.50 37.77 -1.66
C THR A 36 28.35 38.86 -2.35
N ASN A 37 29.33 38.47 -3.12
CA ASN A 37 30.08 39.40 -3.94
C ASN A 37 29.25 39.87 -5.16
N THR A 38 29.81 40.81 -5.94
CA THR A 38 29.16 41.35 -7.14
C THR A 38 28.78 40.31 -8.20
N LYS A 39 29.32 39.10 -8.11
CA LYS A 39 29.03 37.95 -9.01
C LYS A 39 28.02 36.97 -8.38
N GLY A 40 27.39 37.31 -7.26
CA GLY A 40 26.40 36.45 -6.56
C GLY A 40 27.02 35.27 -5.82
N ARG A 41 28.34 35.19 -5.65
CA ARG A 41 28.99 34.10 -4.90
C ARG A 41 29.12 34.47 -3.42
N GLU A 42 28.84 33.50 -2.58
CA GLU A 42 28.97 33.64 -1.12
C GLU A 42 30.41 34.05 -0.73
N VAL A 43 30.52 34.98 0.19
CA VAL A 43 31.77 35.35 0.85
C VAL A 43 31.81 34.64 2.21
N VAL A 44 32.45 33.49 2.26
CA VAL A 44 32.46 32.58 3.44
C VAL A 44 32.89 33.27 4.74
N SER A 45 33.83 34.25 4.65
CA SER A 45 34.30 35.03 5.81
C SER A 45 33.25 35.99 6.36
N LEU A 46 32.20 36.31 5.62
CA LEU A 46 31.09 37.17 6.02
C LEU A 46 29.80 36.40 6.32
N ARG A 47 29.95 35.16 6.73
CA ARG A 47 28.84 34.32 7.17
C ARG A 47 28.47 34.69 8.59
N HIS A 48 27.26 35.24 8.79
CA HIS A 48 26.79 35.75 10.10
C HIS A 48 26.05 34.69 10.91
N GLN A 49 25.20 33.91 10.25
CA GLN A 49 24.42 32.86 10.89
C GLN A 49 24.36 31.64 9.97
N ASP A 50 24.47 30.47 10.57
CA ASP A 50 24.39 29.20 9.87
C ASP A 50 23.68 28.18 10.75
N VAL A 51 22.46 27.81 10.37
CA VAL A 51 21.68 26.79 11.03
C VAL A 51 21.62 25.58 10.11
N ALA A 52 22.25 24.50 10.53
CA ALA A 52 22.28 23.27 9.75
C ALA A 52 20.87 22.65 9.59
N ALA A 53 20.59 22.10 8.42
CA ALA A 53 19.41 21.30 8.20
C ALA A 53 19.42 20.05 9.12
N ARG A 54 18.24 19.63 9.57
CA ARG A 54 18.05 18.39 10.32
C ARG A 54 17.18 17.44 9.50
N ASN A 55 17.65 16.21 9.33
CA ASN A 55 16.88 15.20 8.63
C ASN A 55 15.61 14.83 9.41
N GLY A 56 14.57 14.45 8.70
CA GLY A 56 13.37 13.86 9.28
C GLY A 56 13.63 12.45 9.82
N LEU A 57 12.59 11.83 10.34
CA LEU A 57 12.63 10.47 10.86
C LEU A 57 12.59 9.47 9.70
N ASN A 58 13.03 8.24 9.98
CA ASN A 58 12.87 7.11 9.06
C ASN A 58 11.60 6.33 9.38
N ALA A 59 10.82 5.96 8.37
CA ALA A 59 9.70 5.04 8.52
C ALA A 59 10.15 3.62 8.16
N ARG A 60 9.96 2.67 9.08
CA ARG A 60 10.17 1.24 8.83
C ARG A 60 8.82 0.58 8.60
N LEU A 61 8.65 -0.05 7.45
CA LEU A 61 7.43 -0.77 7.08
C LEU A 61 7.59 -2.27 7.30
N THR A 62 6.45 -2.98 7.36
CA THR A 62 6.40 -4.44 7.41
C THR A 62 6.56 -5.08 6.03
N ILE A 63 6.56 -4.27 4.97
CA ILE A 63 6.70 -4.72 3.59
C ILE A 63 8.08 -5.34 3.38
N ASP A 64 8.09 -6.59 2.91
CA ASP A 64 9.29 -7.26 2.44
C ASP A 64 9.45 -7.00 0.94
N SER A 65 10.55 -6.35 0.56
CA SER A 65 10.78 -5.94 -0.83
C SER A 65 10.87 -7.12 -1.80
N ARG A 66 11.35 -8.27 -1.35
CA ARG A 66 11.44 -9.49 -2.19
C ARG A 66 10.06 -10.07 -2.44
N VAL A 67 9.24 -10.19 -1.39
CA VAL A 67 7.86 -10.68 -1.51
C VAL A 67 7.05 -9.71 -2.35
N GLN A 68 7.20 -8.40 -2.12
CA GLN A 68 6.54 -7.35 -2.91
C GLN A 68 6.85 -7.50 -4.41
N HIS A 69 8.12 -7.65 -4.75
CA HIS A 69 8.55 -7.83 -6.15
C HIS A 69 7.96 -9.09 -6.80
N ILE A 70 7.93 -10.21 -6.06
CA ILE A 70 7.31 -11.46 -6.55
C ILE A 70 5.83 -11.21 -6.84
N VAL A 71 5.10 -10.63 -5.90
CA VAL A 71 3.66 -10.36 -6.01
C VAL A 71 3.37 -9.44 -7.20
N GLU A 72 4.13 -8.36 -7.36
CA GLU A 72 3.99 -7.43 -8.49
C GLU A 72 4.23 -8.11 -9.84
N THR A 73 5.24 -8.98 -9.90
CA THR A 73 5.58 -9.74 -11.11
C THR A 73 4.46 -10.70 -11.49
N GLU A 74 3.96 -11.48 -10.53
CA GLU A 74 2.89 -12.46 -10.79
C GLU A 74 1.56 -11.76 -11.13
N LEU A 75 1.27 -10.64 -10.46
CA LEU A 75 0.09 -9.83 -10.76
C LEU A 75 0.16 -9.26 -12.18
N GLY A 76 1.35 -8.80 -12.61
CA GLY A 76 1.60 -8.35 -13.98
C GLY A 76 1.36 -9.45 -15.02
N LYS A 77 1.84 -10.67 -14.76
CA LYS A 77 1.57 -11.84 -15.62
C LYS A 77 0.07 -12.15 -15.70
N ALA A 78 -0.64 -12.07 -14.58
CA ALA A 78 -2.08 -12.29 -14.52
C ALA A 78 -2.85 -11.24 -15.36
N MET A 79 -2.44 -9.96 -15.29
CA MET A 79 -3.01 -8.90 -16.13
C MET A 79 -2.88 -9.21 -17.64
N ILE A 80 -1.72 -9.67 -18.06
CA ILE A 80 -1.47 -10.03 -19.47
C ILE A 80 -2.32 -11.24 -19.88
N LYS A 81 -2.32 -12.28 -19.04
CA LYS A 81 -2.98 -13.55 -19.34
C LYS A 81 -4.50 -13.45 -19.36
N HIS A 82 -5.08 -12.75 -18.39
CA HIS A 82 -6.54 -12.74 -18.17
C HIS A 82 -7.20 -11.42 -18.58
N ARG A 83 -6.42 -10.37 -18.84
CA ARG A 83 -6.87 -9.03 -19.26
C ARG A 83 -8.00 -8.45 -18.39
N PRO A 84 -7.91 -8.53 -17.05
CA PRO A 84 -8.90 -7.91 -16.18
C PRO A 84 -8.77 -6.37 -16.22
N GLN A 85 -9.80 -5.66 -15.77
CA GLN A 85 -9.74 -4.18 -15.64
C GLN A 85 -8.80 -3.73 -14.51
N GLY A 86 -8.59 -4.57 -13.51
CA GLY A 86 -7.69 -4.35 -12.40
C GLY A 86 -7.47 -5.64 -11.62
N ALA A 87 -6.41 -5.65 -10.85
CA ALA A 87 -6.07 -6.77 -9.97
C ALA A 87 -5.37 -6.25 -8.71
N THR A 88 -5.62 -6.91 -7.60
CA THR A 88 -4.96 -6.61 -6.31
C THR A 88 -4.48 -7.88 -5.66
N ALA A 89 -3.41 -7.77 -4.88
CA ALA A 89 -2.94 -8.85 -4.04
C ALA A 89 -2.42 -8.28 -2.71
N VAL A 90 -2.77 -8.95 -1.62
CA VAL A 90 -2.31 -8.62 -0.27
C VAL A 90 -1.74 -9.90 0.35
N VAL A 91 -0.52 -9.83 0.85
CA VAL A 91 0.13 -10.92 1.56
C VAL A 91 0.25 -10.52 3.03
N VAL A 92 -0.32 -11.34 3.89
CA VAL A 92 -0.37 -11.09 5.34
C VAL A 92 0.33 -12.22 6.07
N ARG A 93 1.07 -11.90 7.12
CA ARG A 93 1.62 -12.87 8.07
C ARG A 93 0.52 -13.30 9.03
N PRO A 94 0.04 -14.55 9.01
CA PRO A 94 -1.14 -14.93 9.79
C PRO A 94 -0.95 -14.79 11.31
N SER A 95 0.27 -14.99 11.80
CA SER A 95 0.57 -14.96 13.23
C SER A 95 0.58 -13.56 13.85
N THR A 96 0.82 -12.52 13.05
CA THR A 96 0.97 -11.13 13.54
C THR A 96 0.00 -10.16 12.90
N GLY A 97 -0.61 -10.51 11.76
CA GLY A 97 -1.43 -9.62 10.96
C GLY A 97 -0.63 -8.60 10.11
N GLU A 98 0.71 -8.68 10.13
CA GLU A 98 1.55 -7.77 9.35
C GLU A 98 1.33 -7.95 7.86
N ILE A 99 1.12 -6.84 7.14
CA ILE A 99 1.09 -6.84 5.68
C ILE A 99 2.53 -6.89 5.18
N ILE A 100 2.90 -7.97 4.50
CA ILE A 100 4.24 -8.22 3.98
C ILE A 100 4.38 -7.74 2.53
N ALA A 101 3.28 -7.77 1.78
CA ALA A 101 3.20 -7.20 0.44
C ALA A 101 1.77 -6.73 0.14
N MET A 102 1.66 -5.68 -0.66
CA MET A 102 0.39 -5.19 -1.19
C MET A 102 0.63 -4.59 -2.57
N ALA A 103 0.04 -5.19 -3.58
CA ALA A 103 0.20 -4.77 -4.97
C ALA A 103 -1.16 -4.50 -5.63
N ASN A 104 -1.17 -3.53 -6.52
CA ASN A 104 -2.33 -3.16 -7.34
C ASN A 104 -1.94 -3.08 -8.81
N ARG A 105 -2.90 -3.38 -9.69
CA ARG A 105 -2.81 -3.13 -11.12
C ARG A 105 -4.12 -2.46 -11.60
N PRO A 106 -4.07 -1.47 -12.50
CA PRO A 106 -2.87 -0.80 -12.98
C PRO A 106 -2.11 -0.09 -11.85
N ASP A 107 -0.81 0.09 -12.02
CA ASP A 107 0.07 0.78 -11.09
C ASP A 107 0.62 2.09 -11.69
N PHE A 108 1.47 2.76 -10.93
CA PHE A 108 2.14 3.99 -11.32
C PHE A 108 3.53 4.06 -10.71
N ASP A 109 4.42 4.85 -11.32
CA ASP A 109 5.70 5.18 -10.74
C ASP A 109 5.52 6.38 -9.77
N PRO A 110 5.78 6.21 -8.47
CA PRO A 110 5.64 7.28 -7.48
C PRO A 110 6.66 8.43 -7.68
N ASN A 111 7.73 8.20 -8.44
CA ASN A 111 8.68 9.27 -8.79
C ASN A 111 8.14 10.17 -9.92
N HIS A 112 7.21 9.67 -10.73
CA HIS A 112 6.62 10.37 -11.87
C HIS A 112 5.08 10.24 -11.87
N PRO A 113 4.39 10.63 -10.78
CA PRO A 113 2.95 10.39 -10.62
C PRO A 113 2.10 11.12 -11.66
N GLY A 114 2.61 12.21 -12.24
CA GLY A 114 1.94 13.00 -13.28
C GLY A 114 1.84 12.30 -14.64
N ASP A 115 2.69 11.31 -14.90
CA ASP A 115 2.71 10.57 -16.17
C ASP A 115 1.61 9.51 -16.25
N PHE A 116 0.87 9.30 -15.15
CA PHE A 116 -0.14 8.25 -15.03
C PHE A 116 -1.53 8.83 -14.74
N PRO A 117 -2.60 8.22 -15.27
CA PRO A 117 -3.96 8.59 -14.92
C PRO A 117 -4.21 8.54 -13.41
N ALA A 118 -5.01 9.45 -12.88
CA ALA A 118 -5.31 9.50 -11.44
C ALA A 118 -5.86 8.18 -10.87
N GLY A 119 -6.65 7.44 -11.67
CA GLY A 119 -7.18 6.13 -11.29
C GLY A 119 -6.12 5.04 -11.06
N HIS A 120 -4.89 5.21 -11.59
CA HIS A 120 -3.78 4.28 -11.34
C HIS A 120 -3.16 4.47 -9.96
N ARG A 121 -3.28 5.66 -9.35
CA ARG A 121 -2.74 5.97 -8.03
C ARG A 121 -3.58 5.40 -6.88
N ARG A 122 -4.86 5.09 -7.17
CA ARG A 122 -5.79 4.57 -6.18
C ARG A 122 -5.36 3.19 -5.67
N ASN A 123 -5.25 3.04 -4.36
CA ASN A 123 -4.99 1.75 -3.72
C ASN A 123 -6.26 0.90 -3.69
N ARG A 124 -6.50 0.17 -4.77
CA ARG A 124 -7.70 -0.66 -4.97
C ARG A 124 -7.90 -1.71 -3.89
N ALA A 125 -6.82 -2.20 -3.29
CA ALA A 125 -6.90 -3.21 -2.23
C ALA A 125 -7.68 -2.74 -0.99
N VAL A 126 -7.77 -1.41 -0.77
CA VAL A 126 -8.47 -0.81 0.38
C VAL A 126 -9.62 0.12 -0.02
N THR A 127 -9.70 0.52 -1.28
CA THR A 127 -10.73 1.47 -1.75
C THR A 127 -11.83 0.83 -2.57
N ASP A 128 -11.58 -0.32 -3.20
CA ASP A 128 -12.56 -0.96 -4.05
C ASP A 128 -13.39 -1.94 -3.23
N ILE A 129 -14.70 -1.83 -3.34
CA ILE A 129 -15.65 -2.76 -2.75
C ILE A 129 -15.90 -3.87 -3.77
N ALA A 130 -15.70 -5.11 -3.34
CA ALA A 130 -15.99 -6.29 -4.14
C ALA A 130 -16.85 -7.28 -3.36
N GLU A 131 -17.81 -7.91 -4.05
CA GLU A 131 -18.59 -8.99 -3.47
C GLU A 131 -17.71 -10.25 -3.40
N PRO A 132 -17.46 -10.79 -2.20
CA PRO A 132 -16.51 -11.90 -2.04
C PRO A 132 -17.02 -13.22 -2.64
N GLY A 133 -18.32 -13.38 -2.79
CA GLY A 133 -18.90 -14.63 -3.27
C GLY A 133 -18.44 -15.84 -2.45
N SER A 134 -18.17 -16.99 -3.14
CA SER A 134 -17.71 -18.23 -2.48
C SER A 134 -16.37 -18.10 -1.73
N THR A 135 -15.59 -17.04 -1.94
CA THR A 135 -14.35 -16.84 -1.18
C THR A 135 -14.64 -16.54 0.29
N PHE A 136 -15.83 -16.00 0.60
CA PHE A 136 -16.28 -15.77 1.98
C PHE A 136 -16.46 -17.07 2.79
N LYS A 137 -16.60 -18.22 2.13
CA LYS A 137 -16.69 -19.52 2.82
C LYS A 137 -15.44 -19.81 3.66
N ALA A 138 -14.28 -19.31 3.28
CA ALA A 138 -13.07 -19.43 4.10
C ALA A 138 -13.23 -18.78 5.46
N VAL A 139 -13.87 -17.61 5.53
CA VAL A 139 -14.18 -16.91 6.79
C VAL A 139 -15.18 -17.71 7.62
N THR A 140 -16.25 -18.21 7.00
CA THR A 140 -17.27 -19.01 7.67
C THR A 140 -16.68 -20.28 8.29
N VAL A 141 -15.86 -21.02 7.53
CA VAL A 141 -15.22 -22.25 8.01
C VAL A 141 -14.21 -21.96 9.11
N ALA A 142 -13.39 -20.91 8.94
CA ALA A 142 -12.44 -20.49 9.97
C ALA A 142 -13.14 -20.13 11.29
N ALA A 143 -14.27 -19.40 11.23
CA ALA A 143 -15.05 -19.06 12.39
C ALA A 143 -15.63 -20.31 13.07
N ALA A 144 -16.21 -21.24 12.29
CA ALA A 144 -16.77 -22.48 12.83
C ALA A 144 -15.72 -23.36 13.52
N LEU A 145 -14.50 -23.44 12.96
CA LEU A 145 -13.37 -24.12 13.57
C LEU A 145 -12.91 -23.44 14.86
N ASN A 146 -12.80 -22.09 14.84
CA ASN A 146 -12.41 -21.31 16.02
C ASN A 146 -13.40 -21.47 17.18
N GLU A 147 -14.70 -21.45 16.88
CA GLU A 147 -15.78 -21.65 17.86
C GLU A 147 -16.00 -23.13 18.21
N ARG A 148 -15.16 -24.03 17.69
CA ARG A 148 -15.23 -25.49 17.92
C ARG A 148 -16.59 -26.11 17.56
N GLN A 149 -17.34 -25.49 16.66
CA GLN A 149 -18.61 -26.04 16.16
C GLN A 149 -18.37 -27.19 15.18
N VAL A 150 -17.20 -27.21 14.54
CA VAL A 150 -16.75 -28.24 13.62
C VAL A 150 -15.26 -28.53 13.84
N ASN A 151 -14.78 -29.65 13.31
CA ASN A 151 -13.37 -30.00 13.21
C ASN A 151 -13.04 -30.46 11.77
N LEU A 152 -11.79 -30.79 11.51
CA LEU A 152 -11.36 -31.19 10.15
C LEU A 152 -11.94 -32.51 9.67
N GLU A 153 -12.42 -33.37 10.59
CA GLU A 153 -13.03 -34.65 10.31
C GLU A 153 -14.57 -34.59 10.25
N THR A 154 -15.15 -33.42 10.47
CA THR A 154 -16.62 -33.25 10.46
C THR A 154 -17.16 -33.54 9.07
N VAL A 155 -18.06 -34.51 9.00
CA VAL A 155 -18.73 -34.93 7.74
C VAL A 155 -20.06 -34.15 7.63
N PHE A 156 -20.28 -33.58 6.46
CA PHE A 156 -21.52 -32.89 6.12
C PHE A 156 -22.31 -33.67 5.08
N ASP A 157 -23.60 -33.88 5.33
CA ASP A 157 -24.51 -34.37 4.29
C ASP A 157 -24.80 -33.20 3.31
N CYS A 158 -24.40 -33.34 2.08
CA CYS A 158 -24.62 -32.35 1.03
C CYS A 158 -25.95 -32.54 0.29
N GLU A 159 -26.90 -33.31 0.85
CA GLU A 159 -28.26 -33.52 0.33
C GLU A 159 -28.28 -33.89 -1.18
N ARG A 160 -27.28 -34.68 -1.61
CA ARG A 160 -27.03 -35.04 -3.02
C ARG A 160 -26.92 -33.83 -3.96
N GLY A 161 -26.44 -32.69 -3.46
CA GLY A 161 -26.26 -31.47 -4.23
C GLY A 161 -27.52 -30.64 -4.43
N SER A 162 -28.54 -30.85 -3.59
CA SER A 162 -29.77 -30.06 -3.64
C SER A 162 -30.37 -29.88 -2.25
N PHE A 163 -30.43 -28.67 -1.77
CA PHE A 163 -30.95 -28.33 -0.45
C PHE A 163 -32.09 -27.33 -0.58
N SER A 164 -33.20 -27.57 0.14
CA SER A 164 -34.33 -26.65 0.16
C SER A 164 -34.32 -25.83 1.44
N TYR A 165 -34.21 -24.52 1.30
CA TYR A 165 -34.24 -23.57 2.42
C TYR A 165 -35.09 -22.35 2.08
N GLY A 166 -35.99 -21.97 3.01
CA GLY A 166 -36.86 -20.81 2.83
C GLY A 166 -37.73 -20.84 1.59
N GLY A 167 -38.16 -22.05 1.15
CA GLY A 167 -38.96 -22.22 -0.07
C GLY A 167 -38.18 -22.11 -1.38
N ARG A 168 -36.86 -22.04 -1.31
CA ARG A 168 -35.97 -22.04 -2.50
C ARG A 168 -35.11 -23.28 -2.49
N ARG A 169 -34.87 -23.83 -3.68
CA ARG A 169 -33.92 -24.90 -3.92
C ARG A 169 -32.55 -24.31 -4.21
N LEU A 170 -31.56 -24.66 -3.42
CA LEU A 170 -30.16 -24.28 -3.55
C LEU A 170 -29.36 -25.38 -4.20
#